data_ee7c3d2bab58ce9c27a52e8b2fe0bd35
#
_entry.id   ee7c3d2bab58ce9c27a52e8b2fe0bd35
#
_cell.length_a   1.000
_cell.length_b   1.000
_cell.length_c   1.000
_cell.angle_alpha   90.00
_cell.angle_beta   90.00
_cell.angle_gamma   90.00
#
_symmetry.space_group_name_H-M   'P 1'
#
loop_
_entity.id
_entity.type
_entity.pdbx_description
1 polymer ?
#
loop_
_entity_poly.entity_id
_entity_poly.type
_entity_poly.pdbx_seq_one_letter_code
_entity_poly.pdbx_strand_id
1 'polypeptide(L)'
;ATLKDGFTKSLGDAENTQVIDTTKFAFGRYYKFDIPTTVKADVPGGVDIENTAAQVVNYYNPTTKKVEKPSKPTEKRVNNVPVEVEFNFTKRLEGRELKANEFSFVLKDSEGKTLETVSNDASGNVKFSALEFKKGQEGTYNYTVEEVKGTDTTVTYDTMKAVVTVKVSHDGTAKALLTKVTDPADKEFNNTVRPPETPDFNPEKYILNESKFDLTGVKLLDDDNELEHKVADTNANPYADGTANNEAQNINTKTLKKGDKVYYQVWLDTTKFTEAHNIQSVGVTDKYDSANLTVNGADIKAYDSVTGEDVTAKFDIKVENGVITATSKADLTKSLGDAENTQVIDTTKLAFGRYYKFEIPAEIKQSAQDGVDIENTASQIVHQYDPTKKTVEKPEKPTEKRVVNIPVKVQFQFTKKLEGRALK
;
A
#
# COMPACT_ATOMS: atom_id res chain seq x y z
N ALA A 1 -25.62 -61.38 5.92
CA ALA A 1 -26.95 -61.59 6.47
C ALA A 1 -27.37 -63.07 6.16
N THR A 2 -27.93 -63.73 7.16
CA THR A 2 -28.42 -65.10 7.03
C THR A 2 -29.87 -65.12 7.43
N LEU A 3 -30.68 -65.89 6.77
CA LEU A 3 -32.07 -66.05 7.10
C LEU A 3 -32.19 -66.70 8.51
N LYS A 4 -33.11 -66.16 9.32
CA LYS A 4 -33.34 -66.69 10.69
C LYS A 4 -34.07 -68.03 10.67
N ASP A 5 -33.80 -68.88 11.66
CA ASP A 5 -34.29 -70.26 11.75
C ASP A 5 -35.85 -70.37 11.75
N GLY A 6 -36.59 -69.45 12.23
CA GLY A 6 -38.07 -69.50 12.26
C GLY A 6 -38.76 -69.57 10.90
N PHE A 7 -38.03 -69.52 9.78
CA PHE A 7 -38.54 -69.58 8.41
C PHE A 7 -38.39 -70.96 7.74
N THR A 8 -38.00 -71.99 8.50
CA THR A 8 -37.83 -73.33 8.00
C THR A 8 -38.95 -74.30 8.39
N LYS A 9 -39.12 -75.33 7.64
CA LYS A 9 -40.00 -76.49 7.93
C LYS A 9 -39.23 -77.80 7.70
N SER A 10 -39.62 -78.82 8.46
CA SER A 10 -39.02 -80.18 8.33
C SER A 10 -39.57 -80.89 7.07
N LEU A 11 -38.71 -81.62 6.40
CA LEU A 11 -39.11 -82.55 5.31
C LEU A 11 -39.53 -83.91 5.85
N GLY A 12 -39.52 -84.15 7.14
CA GLY A 12 -39.94 -85.38 7.76
C GLY A 12 -38.85 -86.50 7.76
N ASP A 13 -37.61 -86.13 7.49
CA ASP A 13 -36.47 -87.02 7.49
C ASP A 13 -35.63 -86.89 8.78
N ALA A 14 -35.07 -87.97 9.29
CA ALA A 14 -34.50 -88.02 10.65
C ALA A 14 -33.17 -87.25 10.81
N GLU A 15 -32.58 -86.73 9.74
CA GLU A 15 -31.33 -86.01 9.73
C GLU A 15 -31.50 -84.59 9.18
N ASN A 16 -32.02 -83.67 9.98
CA ASN A 16 -31.90 -82.23 9.81
C ASN A 16 -32.25 -81.68 8.39
N THR A 17 -33.37 -82.16 7.87
CA THR A 17 -33.86 -81.81 6.54
C THR A 17 -34.81 -80.61 6.52
N GLN A 18 -34.40 -79.54 7.20
CA GLN A 18 -35.21 -78.33 7.16
C GLN A 18 -34.98 -77.51 5.89
N VAL A 19 -36.08 -77.14 5.25
CA VAL A 19 -36.07 -76.22 4.08
C VAL A 19 -36.83 -74.95 4.36
N ILE A 20 -36.58 -73.94 3.59
CA ILE A 20 -37.26 -72.64 3.71
C ILE A 20 -38.78 -72.86 3.51
N ASP A 21 -39.54 -72.37 4.46
CA ASP A 21 -41.01 -72.32 4.38
C ASP A 21 -41.42 -71.10 3.50
N THR A 22 -41.80 -71.36 2.27
CA THR A 22 -42.17 -70.30 1.29
C THR A 22 -43.44 -69.56 1.68
N THR A 23 -44.25 -70.03 2.65
CA THR A 23 -45.38 -69.30 3.18
C THR A 23 -44.93 -68.19 4.16
N LYS A 24 -43.75 -68.36 4.80
CA LYS A 24 -43.18 -67.40 5.72
C LYS A 24 -42.11 -66.49 5.07
N PHE A 25 -41.37 -67.01 4.07
CA PHE A 25 -40.38 -66.29 3.33
C PHE A 25 -40.71 -66.42 1.82
N ALA A 26 -41.16 -65.29 1.21
CA ALA A 26 -41.68 -65.29 -0.16
C ALA A 26 -40.55 -65.32 -1.19
N PHE A 27 -40.64 -66.30 -2.15
CA PHE A 27 -39.78 -66.36 -3.29
C PHE A 27 -40.28 -65.52 -4.46
N GLY A 28 -39.50 -65.41 -5.50
CA GLY A 28 -39.90 -64.65 -6.72
C GLY A 28 -39.76 -63.15 -6.57
N ARG A 29 -39.00 -62.67 -5.57
CA ARG A 29 -38.74 -61.24 -5.36
C ARG A 29 -37.29 -61.00 -4.95
N TYR A 30 -36.88 -59.72 -5.05
CA TYR A 30 -35.59 -59.25 -4.52
C TYR A 30 -35.77 -58.76 -3.10
N TYR A 31 -34.72 -58.99 -2.28
CA TYR A 31 -34.60 -58.44 -0.94
C TYR A 31 -33.42 -57.49 -0.92
N LYS A 32 -33.62 -56.23 -0.54
CA LYS A 32 -32.61 -55.20 -0.43
C LYS A 32 -32.05 -55.16 0.99
N PHE A 33 -30.76 -55.13 1.08
CA PHE A 33 -30.04 -54.87 2.35
C PHE A 33 -29.36 -53.55 2.24
N ASP A 34 -29.68 -52.59 3.12
CA ASP A 34 -28.97 -51.32 3.29
C ASP A 34 -27.92 -51.52 4.38
N ILE A 35 -26.67 -51.33 4.02
CA ILE A 35 -25.52 -51.51 4.92
C ILE A 35 -24.80 -50.16 5.03
N PRO A 36 -25.16 -49.34 6.01
CA PRO A 36 -24.49 -48.06 6.21
C PRO A 36 -23.03 -48.32 6.64
N THR A 37 -22.12 -47.59 6.00
CA THR A 37 -20.67 -47.65 6.30
C THR A 37 -20.11 -46.22 6.37
N THR A 38 -19.07 -46.05 7.20
CA THR A 38 -18.35 -44.77 7.29
C THR A 38 -16.90 -45.02 6.93
N VAL A 39 -16.34 -44.15 6.09
CA VAL A 39 -14.90 -44.16 5.82
C VAL A 39 -14.16 -43.73 7.09
N LYS A 40 -13.18 -44.50 7.53
CA LYS A 40 -12.38 -44.19 8.71
C LYS A 40 -11.52 -42.94 8.43
N ALA A 41 -11.31 -42.12 9.45
CA ALA A 41 -10.53 -40.90 9.33
C ALA A 41 -9.03 -41.16 9.05
N ASP A 42 -8.55 -42.36 9.38
CA ASP A 42 -7.15 -42.77 9.20
C ASP A 42 -6.88 -43.48 7.85
N VAL A 43 -7.86 -43.52 6.95
CA VAL A 43 -7.66 -44.08 5.60
C VAL A 43 -6.80 -43.11 4.78
N PRO A 44 -5.66 -43.60 4.22
CA PRO A 44 -4.83 -42.77 3.38
C PRO A 44 -5.58 -42.20 2.17
N GLY A 45 -5.27 -40.95 1.78
CA GLY A 45 -5.76 -40.39 0.52
C GLY A 45 -5.35 -41.23 -0.68
N GLY A 46 -6.19 -41.28 -1.71
CA GLY A 46 -5.96 -42.00 -2.94
C GLY A 46 -6.40 -43.47 -2.92
N VAL A 47 -6.66 -44.07 -1.77
CA VAL A 47 -6.96 -45.52 -1.66
C VAL A 47 -8.32 -45.86 -2.27
N ASP A 48 -8.36 -46.95 -3.04
CA ASP A 48 -9.60 -47.58 -3.54
C ASP A 48 -10.26 -48.40 -2.43
N ILE A 49 -11.47 -48.08 -2.02
CA ILE A 49 -12.30 -48.85 -1.12
C ILE A 49 -13.18 -49.77 -1.97
N GLU A 50 -12.87 -51.06 -1.94
CA GLU A 50 -13.58 -52.09 -2.71
C GLU A 50 -14.65 -52.79 -1.85
N ASN A 51 -15.82 -53.01 -2.40
CA ASN A 51 -16.86 -53.80 -1.73
C ASN A 51 -17.47 -54.80 -2.74
N THR A 52 -17.55 -56.05 -2.29
CA THR A 52 -18.22 -57.14 -3.01
C THR A 52 -19.05 -57.92 -2.03
N ALA A 53 -20.30 -58.18 -2.37
CA ALA A 53 -21.16 -59.10 -1.61
C ALA A 53 -21.30 -60.43 -2.36
N ALA A 54 -21.76 -61.44 -1.68
CA ALA A 54 -22.12 -62.70 -2.31
C ALA A 54 -23.47 -63.19 -1.81
N GLN A 55 -24.28 -63.68 -2.71
CA GLN A 55 -25.46 -64.44 -2.34
C GLN A 55 -25.02 -65.87 -2.09
N VAL A 56 -25.39 -66.41 -0.94
CA VAL A 56 -25.17 -67.83 -0.61
C VAL A 56 -26.54 -68.48 -0.44
N VAL A 57 -26.72 -69.61 -1.13
CA VAL A 57 -27.90 -70.43 -1.00
C VAL A 57 -27.48 -71.73 -0.31
N ASN A 58 -28.11 -72.04 0.82
CA ASN A 58 -27.93 -73.35 1.43
C ASN A 58 -29.12 -74.19 1.06
N TYR A 59 -28.91 -75.29 0.28
CA TYR A 59 -29.98 -76.20 -0.04
C TYR A 59 -29.57 -77.65 0.36
N TYR A 60 -30.57 -78.38 0.88
CA TYR A 60 -30.36 -79.76 1.24
C TYR A 60 -30.55 -80.69 0.01
N ASN A 61 -29.56 -81.49 -0.26
CA ASN A 61 -29.61 -82.55 -1.35
C ASN A 61 -30.00 -83.86 -0.66
N PRO A 62 -31.20 -84.36 -0.92
CA PRO A 62 -31.68 -85.56 -0.26
C PRO A 62 -30.97 -86.82 -0.74
N THR A 63 -30.38 -86.81 -1.96
CA THR A 63 -29.64 -87.98 -2.54
C THR A 63 -28.26 -88.13 -1.85
N THR A 64 -27.57 -87.04 -1.66
CA THR A 64 -26.26 -87.03 -0.97
C THR A 64 -26.37 -86.87 0.52
N LYS A 65 -27.56 -86.58 1.03
CA LYS A 65 -27.85 -86.22 2.46
C LYS A 65 -26.95 -85.14 3.00
N LYS A 66 -26.62 -84.15 2.14
CA LYS A 66 -25.71 -83.02 2.50
C LYS A 66 -26.35 -81.69 2.18
N VAL A 67 -25.91 -80.69 2.93
CA VAL A 67 -26.24 -79.30 2.62
C VAL A 67 -25.15 -78.77 1.66
N GLU A 68 -25.60 -78.38 0.47
CA GLU A 68 -24.74 -77.71 -0.52
C GLU A 68 -24.88 -76.19 -0.40
N LYS A 69 -23.77 -75.46 -0.72
CA LYS A 69 -23.71 -74.00 -0.47
C LYS A 69 -23.20 -73.25 -1.72
N PRO A 70 -23.90 -73.31 -2.84
CA PRO A 70 -23.51 -72.47 -3.97
C PRO A 70 -23.54 -71.00 -3.60
N SER A 71 -22.50 -70.29 -4.05
CA SER A 71 -22.33 -68.87 -3.79
C SER A 71 -22.10 -68.14 -5.12
N LYS A 72 -22.76 -67.01 -5.28
CA LYS A 72 -22.56 -66.16 -6.45
C LYS A 72 -22.24 -64.74 -5.97
N PRO A 73 -21.06 -64.22 -6.28
CA PRO A 73 -20.67 -62.87 -5.92
C PRO A 73 -21.49 -61.85 -6.74
N THR A 74 -21.65 -60.69 -6.17
CA THR A 74 -22.13 -59.49 -6.89
C THR A 74 -20.96 -58.87 -7.66
N GLU A 75 -21.28 -57.88 -8.48
CA GLU A 75 -20.24 -57.01 -9.03
C GLU A 75 -19.49 -56.30 -7.90
N LYS A 76 -18.20 -56.10 -8.12
CA LYS A 76 -17.37 -55.30 -7.26
C LYS A 76 -17.70 -53.84 -7.47
N ARG A 77 -17.90 -53.11 -6.38
CA ARG A 77 -18.06 -51.64 -6.36
C ARG A 77 -16.81 -51.05 -5.73
N VAL A 78 -16.35 -49.94 -6.32
CA VAL A 78 -15.13 -49.27 -5.92
C VAL A 78 -15.43 -47.79 -5.69
N ASN A 79 -15.10 -47.27 -4.51
CA ASN A 79 -15.04 -45.87 -4.20
C ASN A 79 -13.57 -45.51 -3.97
N ASN A 80 -13.17 -44.29 -4.38
CA ASN A 80 -11.82 -43.80 -4.16
C ASN A 80 -11.85 -42.66 -3.13
N VAL A 81 -10.91 -42.65 -2.20
CA VAL A 81 -10.65 -41.55 -1.28
C VAL A 81 -9.85 -40.51 -2.06
N PRO A 82 -10.23 -39.22 -2.09
CA PRO A 82 -9.46 -38.21 -2.77
C PRO A 82 -8.04 -38.11 -2.23
N VAL A 83 -7.07 -37.73 -3.08
CA VAL A 83 -5.73 -37.40 -2.69
C VAL A 83 -5.58 -35.87 -2.70
N GLU A 84 -4.95 -35.35 -1.69
CA GLU A 84 -4.71 -33.91 -1.51
C GLU A 84 -3.29 -33.54 -1.87
N VAL A 85 -3.11 -32.38 -2.50
CA VAL A 85 -1.81 -31.78 -2.82
C VAL A 85 -1.76 -30.38 -2.24
N GLU A 86 -0.79 -30.12 -1.38
CA GLU A 86 -0.55 -28.82 -0.78
C GLU A 86 0.47 -28.01 -1.56
N PHE A 87 0.25 -26.68 -1.60
CA PHE A 87 1.15 -25.72 -2.21
C PHE A 87 1.66 -24.77 -1.12
N ASN A 88 2.93 -24.90 -0.78
CA ASN A 88 3.58 -24.12 0.26
C ASN A 88 4.77 -23.37 -0.32
N PHE A 89 4.82 -22.06 -0.12
CA PHE A 89 5.88 -21.15 -0.53
C PHE A 89 6.32 -20.31 0.65
N THR A 90 7.39 -19.55 0.47
CA THR A 90 7.89 -18.63 1.47
C THR A 90 7.99 -17.22 0.90
N LYS A 91 7.82 -16.23 1.76
CA LYS A 91 8.04 -14.83 1.48
C LYS A 91 9.16 -14.30 2.34
N ARG A 92 10.13 -13.64 1.72
CA ARG A 92 11.18 -12.90 2.40
C ARG A 92 11.11 -11.43 2.02
N LEU A 93 11.35 -10.56 3.01
CA LEU A 93 11.47 -9.13 2.80
C LEU A 93 12.83 -8.69 3.34
N GLU A 94 13.65 -8.08 2.48
CA GLU A 94 14.91 -7.49 2.86
C GLU A 94 14.74 -5.98 3.09
N GLY A 95 15.44 -5.42 4.08
CA GLY A 95 15.41 -4.00 4.41
C GLY A 95 14.54 -3.63 5.62
N ARG A 96 13.52 -4.42 5.94
CA ARG A 96 12.73 -4.32 7.18
C ARG A 96 12.03 -5.64 7.53
N GLU A 97 11.43 -5.70 8.70
CA GLU A 97 10.62 -6.86 9.10
C GLU A 97 9.39 -7.03 8.21
N LEU A 98 9.12 -8.29 7.88
CA LEU A 98 7.92 -8.72 7.20
C LEU A 98 6.74 -8.74 8.18
N LYS A 99 5.57 -8.25 7.75
CA LYS A 99 4.32 -8.33 8.51
C LYS A 99 3.37 -9.36 7.93
N ALA A 100 2.47 -9.88 8.76
CA ALA A 100 1.40 -10.75 8.28
C ALA A 100 0.45 -9.97 7.34
N ASN A 101 -0.02 -10.65 6.29
CA ASN A 101 -0.95 -10.13 5.29
C ASN A 101 -0.42 -8.92 4.49
N GLU A 102 0.89 -8.80 4.36
CA GLU A 102 1.51 -7.66 3.68
C GLU A 102 1.59 -7.85 2.15
N PHE A 103 1.87 -9.06 1.72
CA PHE A 103 1.97 -9.42 0.30
C PHE A 103 0.95 -10.48 -0.05
N SER A 104 0.40 -10.40 -1.24
CA SER A 104 -0.60 -11.33 -1.75
C SER A 104 -0.05 -12.19 -2.86
N PHE A 105 -0.51 -13.45 -2.94
CA PHE A 105 -0.06 -14.46 -3.90
C PHE A 105 -1.26 -15.11 -4.55
N VAL A 106 -1.16 -15.38 -5.83
CA VAL A 106 -2.20 -16.04 -6.61
C VAL A 106 -1.73 -17.40 -7.10
N LEU A 107 -2.59 -18.40 -6.93
CA LEU A 107 -2.45 -19.72 -7.55
C LEU A 107 -3.30 -19.72 -8.82
N LYS A 108 -2.68 -20.04 -9.95
CA LYS A 108 -3.35 -20.10 -11.27
C LYS A 108 -3.23 -21.50 -11.86
N ASP A 109 -4.23 -21.91 -12.64
CA ASP A 109 -4.18 -23.10 -13.46
C ASP A 109 -3.40 -22.86 -14.78
N SER A 110 -3.32 -23.89 -15.61
CA SER A 110 -2.60 -23.85 -16.91
C SER A 110 -3.24 -22.89 -17.94
N GLU A 111 -4.48 -22.47 -17.73
CA GLU A 111 -5.19 -21.50 -18.58
C GLU A 111 -5.01 -20.05 -18.04
N GLY A 112 -4.31 -19.89 -16.92
CA GLY A 112 -4.08 -18.60 -16.27
C GLY A 112 -5.25 -18.13 -15.39
N LYS A 113 -6.24 -18.97 -15.15
CA LYS A 113 -7.35 -18.68 -14.26
C LYS A 113 -6.89 -18.75 -12.80
N THR A 114 -7.17 -17.70 -12.04
CA THR A 114 -6.90 -17.69 -10.60
C THR A 114 -7.82 -18.67 -9.87
N LEU A 115 -7.22 -19.60 -9.15
CA LEU A 115 -7.90 -20.58 -8.31
C LEU A 115 -8.08 -20.07 -6.89
N GLU A 116 -7.02 -19.46 -6.34
CA GLU A 116 -7.01 -18.93 -4.98
C GLU A 116 -6.06 -17.74 -4.87
N THR A 117 -6.34 -16.84 -3.92
CA THR A 117 -5.45 -15.75 -3.53
C THR A 117 -5.25 -15.83 -2.02
N VAL A 118 -4.00 -15.84 -1.58
CA VAL A 118 -3.60 -15.90 -0.18
C VAL A 118 -2.59 -14.82 0.14
N SER A 119 -2.34 -14.57 1.42
CA SER A 119 -1.30 -13.65 1.88
C SER A 119 -0.29 -14.39 2.75
N ASN A 120 0.91 -13.81 2.92
CA ASN A 120 1.92 -14.33 3.83
C ASN A 120 1.49 -14.20 5.30
N ASP A 121 1.94 -15.11 6.15
CA ASP A 121 1.93 -14.91 7.61
C ASP A 121 3.14 -14.05 8.06
N ALA A 122 3.21 -13.76 9.36
CA ALA A 122 4.32 -12.98 9.94
C ALA A 122 5.69 -13.67 9.84
N SER A 123 5.71 -14.99 9.67
CA SER A 123 6.94 -15.79 9.50
C SER A 123 7.33 -15.95 8.03
N GLY A 124 6.54 -15.40 7.12
CA GLY A 124 6.75 -15.50 5.68
C GLY A 124 6.14 -16.74 5.04
N ASN A 125 5.35 -17.55 5.75
CA ASN A 125 4.70 -18.69 5.10
C ASN A 125 3.57 -18.22 4.19
N VAL A 126 3.53 -18.80 2.98
CA VAL A 126 2.49 -18.61 1.97
C VAL A 126 1.86 -19.97 1.71
N LYS A 127 0.68 -20.21 2.25
CA LYS A 127 0.01 -21.50 2.22
C LYS A 127 -1.34 -21.40 1.51
N PHE A 128 -1.48 -22.17 0.43
CA PHE A 128 -2.74 -22.33 -0.29
C PHE A 128 -3.54 -23.49 0.27
N SER A 129 -4.84 -23.50 0.02
CA SER A 129 -5.71 -24.65 0.29
C SER A 129 -5.26 -25.86 -0.54
N ALA A 130 -5.36 -27.07 0.04
CA ALA A 130 -5.03 -28.28 -0.67
C ALA A 130 -5.98 -28.49 -1.87
N LEU A 131 -5.41 -28.92 -3.01
CA LEU A 131 -6.19 -29.35 -4.16
C LEU A 131 -6.48 -30.84 -4.06
N GLU A 132 -7.77 -31.20 -4.18
CA GLU A 132 -8.22 -32.59 -4.19
C GLU A 132 -8.23 -33.17 -5.60
N PHE A 133 -7.71 -34.39 -5.75
CA PHE A 133 -7.82 -35.19 -6.98
C PHE A 133 -8.57 -36.50 -6.69
N LYS A 134 -9.52 -36.84 -7.56
CA LYS A 134 -10.35 -38.03 -7.49
C LYS A 134 -10.01 -38.97 -8.63
N LYS A 135 -10.37 -40.24 -8.49
CA LYS A 135 -10.28 -41.22 -9.57
C LYS A 135 -11.05 -40.75 -10.80
N GLY A 136 -10.43 -40.84 -11.96
CA GLY A 136 -10.91 -40.28 -13.23
C GLY A 136 -10.35 -38.89 -13.54
N GLN A 137 -9.49 -38.35 -12.64
CA GLN A 137 -8.72 -37.12 -12.85
C GLN A 137 -7.24 -37.41 -13.01
N GLU A 138 -6.90 -38.59 -13.55
CA GLU A 138 -5.52 -38.93 -13.90
C GLU A 138 -5.03 -37.99 -15.02
N GLY A 139 -3.80 -37.46 -14.87
CA GLY A 139 -3.26 -36.51 -15.82
C GLY A 139 -2.06 -35.77 -15.28
N THR A 140 -1.60 -34.79 -16.05
CA THR A 140 -0.54 -33.87 -15.65
C THR A 140 -1.13 -32.46 -15.62
N TYR A 141 -0.99 -31.78 -14.48
CA TYR A 141 -1.51 -30.46 -14.20
C TYR A 141 -0.36 -29.51 -13.90
N ASN A 142 -0.35 -28.35 -14.54
CA ASN A 142 0.61 -27.31 -14.27
C ASN A 142 -0.11 -26.14 -13.57
N TYR A 143 0.46 -25.71 -12.47
CA TYR A 143 0.00 -24.58 -11.70
C TYR A 143 1.09 -23.53 -11.64
N THR A 144 0.71 -22.26 -11.61
CA THR A 144 1.66 -21.15 -11.46
C THR A 144 1.30 -20.36 -10.22
N VAL A 145 2.30 -20.11 -9.38
CA VAL A 145 2.19 -19.19 -8.25
C VAL A 145 2.96 -17.93 -8.57
N GLU A 146 2.32 -16.79 -8.39
CA GLU A 146 2.87 -15.45 -8.64
C GLU A 146 2.55 -14.53 -7.46
N GLU A 147 3.46 -13.60 -7.17
CA GLU A 147 3.18 -12.50 -6.26
C GLU A 147 2.35 -11.43 -6.98
N VAL A 148 1.37 -10.86 -6.28
CA VAL A 148 0.59 -9.72 -6.77
C VAL A 148 1.38 -8.45 -6.48
N LYS A 149 1.79 -7.73 -7.53
CA LYS A 149 2.48 -6.45 -7.36
C LYS A 149 1.58 -5.45 -6.63
N GLY A 150 2.05 -4.95 -5.50
CA GLY A 150 1.39 -3.90 -4.73
C GLY A 150 1.67 -2.50 -5.26
N THR A 151 1.23 -1.50 -4.50
CA THR A 151 1.34 -0.07 -4.84
C THR A 151 2.46 0.65 -4.10
N ASP A 152 3.17 -0.03 -3.18
CA ASP A 152 4.30 0.55 -2.46
C ASP A 152 5.50 0.69 -3.40
N THR A 153 5.83 1.93 -3.76
CA THR A 153 6.93 2.25 -4.69
C THR A 153 8.31 2.08 -4.08
N THR A 154 8.40 1.93 -2.74
CA THR A 154 9.67 1.66 -2.06
C THR A 154 10.04 0.18 -2.11
N VAL A 155 9.08 -0.69 -2.44
CA VAL A 155 9.29 -2.13 -2.54
C VAL A 155 9.60 -2.52 -3.98
N THR A 156 10.72 -3.22 -4.15
CA THR A 156 10.99 -3.99 -5.36
C THR A 156 10.35 -5.35 -5.17
N TYR A 157 9.27 -5.60 -5.93
CA TYR A 157 8.51 -6.85 -5.88
C TYR A 157 9.20 -7.94 -6.67
N ASP A 158 9.09 -9.17 -6.18
CA ASP A 158 9.52 -10.35 -6.94
C ASP A 158 8.66 -10.52 -8.20
N THR A 159 9.29 -10.91 -9.29
CA THR A 159 8.62 -11.18 -10.57
C THR A 159 8.59 -12.67 -10.90
N MET A 160 8.98 -13.51 -9.94
CA MET A 160 9.02 -14.97 -10.10
C MET A 160 7.64 -15.52 -10.45
N LYS A 161 7.65 -16.49 -11.37
CA LYS A 161 6.52 -17.34 -11.73
C LYS A 161 6.88 -18.78 -11.37
N ALA A 162 6.46 -19.20 -10.20
CA ALA A 162 6.79 -20.52 -9.69
C ALA A 162 5.84 -21.56 -10.29
N VAL A 163 6.34 -22.42 -11.18
CA VAL A 163 5.54 -23.47 -11.82
C VAL A 163 5.67 -24.78 -11.06
N VAL A 164 4.52 -25.29 -10.59
CA VAL A 164 4.39 -26.58 -9.93
C VAL A 164 3.70 -27.56 -10.89
N THR A 165 4.29 -28.72 -11.11
CA THR A 165 3.68 -29.80 -11.91
C THR A 165 3.19 -30.89 -10.99
N VAL A 166 1.90 -31.22 -11.09
CA VAL A 166 1.27 -32.33 -10.37
C VAL A 166 0.91 -33.41 -11.37
N LYS A 167 1.53 -34.57 -11.25
CA LYS A 167 1.18 -35.77 -12.02
C LYS A 167 0.31 -36.68 -11.17
N VAL A 168 -0.92 -36.91 -11.62
CA VAL A 168 -1.88 -37.83 -10.99
C VAL A 168 -1.95 -39.09 -11.81
N SER A 169 -1.79 -40.27 -11.17
CA SER A 169 -1.86 -41.57 -11.80
C SER A 169 -2.53 -42.60 -10.88
N HIS A 170 -3.20 -43.58 -11.44
CA HIS A 170 -3.76 -44.70 -10.67
C HIS A 170 -2.86 -45.93 -10.77
N ASP A 171 -2.42 -46.45 -9.62
CA ASP A 171 -1.74 -47.72 -9.53
C ASP A 171 -2.77 -48.84 -9.30
N GLY A 172 -2.98 -49.67 -10.32
CA GLY A 172 -3.92 -50.79 -10.25
C GLY A 172 -3.49 -51.89 -9.28
N THR A 173 -2.19 -52.04 -9.02
CA THR A 173 -1.63 -53.01 -8.06
C THR A 173 -1.81 -52.56 -6.64
N ALA A 174 -1.48 -51.28 -6.36
CA ALA A 174 -1.67 -50.68 -5.06
C ALA A 174 -3.14 -50.29 -4.82
N LYS A 175 -3.97 -50.31 -5.86
CA LYS A 175 -5.37 -49.87 -5.82
C LYS A 175 -5.50 -48.46 -5.21
N ALA A 176 -4.68 -47.55 -5.70
CA ALA A 176 -4.61 -46.19 -5.19
C ALA A 176 -4.35 -45.18 -6.30
N LEU A 177 -4.92 -44.01 -6.12
CA LEU A 177 -4.56 -42.80 -6.84
C LEU A 177 -3.26 -42.25 -6.21
N LEU A 178 -2.25 -42.01 -7.02
CA LEU A 178 -0.95 -41.51 -6.59
C LEU A 178 -0.72 -40.11 -7.19
N THR A 179 -0.09 -39.25 -6.44
CA THR A 179 0.39 -37.95 -6.91
C THR A 179 1.89 -37.88 -6.86
N LYS A 180 2.50 -37.29 -7.90
CA LYS A 180 3.89 -36.87 -7.90
C LYS A 180 3.93 -35.37 -8.14
N VAL A 181 4.38 -34.63 -7.14
CA VAL A 181 4.59 -33.18 -7.24
C VAL A 181 6.01 -32.92 -7.69
N THR A 182 6.17 -32.06 -8.68
CA THR A 182 7.46 -31.51 -9.08
C THR A 182 7.41 -30.04 -8.79
N ASP A 183 8.09 -29.64 -7.72
CA ASP A 183 8.22 -28.25 -7.28
C ASP A 183 9.14 -27.46 -8.23
N PRO A 184 8.98 -26.11 -8.31
CA PRO A 184 9.95 -25.24 -8.96
C PRO A 184 11.28 -25.28 -8.21
N ALA A 185 12.35 -24.85 -8.88
CA ALA A 185 13.68 -24.80 -8.27
C ALA A 185 13.74 -23.77 -7.13
N ASP A 186 12.93 -22.73 -7.21
CA ASP A 186 12.80 -21.69 -6.20
C ASP A 186 11.35 -21.62 -5.71
N LYS A 187 11.18 -21.55 -4.39
CA LYS A 187 9.89 -21.44 -3.69
C LYS A 187 9.84 -20.21 -2.77
N GLU A 188 10.84 -19.34 -2.83
CA GLU A 188 10.94 -18.15 -2.00
C GLU A 188 10.76 -16.88 -2.85
N PHE A 189 9.71 -16.13 -2.55
CA PHE A 189 9.49 -14.82 -3.14
C PHE A 189 10.26 -13.76 -2.34
N ASN A 190 11.18 -13.06 -3.02
CA ASN A 190 12.11 -12.13 -2.39
C ASN A 190 11.80 -10.68 -2.79
N ASN A 191 11.31 -9.88 -1.85
CA ASN A 191 11.17 -8.44 -2.03
C ASN A 191 12.26 -7.70 -1.28
N THR A 192 12.63 -6.55 -1.81
CA THR A 192 13.61 -5.66 -1.17
C THR A 192 12.98 -4.29 -0.97
N VAL A 193 13.04 -3.78 0.26
CA VAL A 193 12.68 -2.39 0.57
C VAL A 193 13.91 -1.53 0.42
N ARG A 194 13.76 -0.43 -0.33
CA ARG A 194 14.83 0.56 -0.51
C ARG A 194 14.57 1.78 0.38
N PRO A 195 15.63 2.44 0.89
CA PRO A 195 15.46 3.75 1.50
C PRO A 195 14.90 4.72 0.45
N PRO A 196 14.19 5.77 0.86
CA PRO A 196 13.72 6.78 -0.07
C PRO A 196 14.89 7.51 -0.71
N GLU A 197 14.69 8.03 -1.91
CA GLU A 197 15.67 8.90 -2.55
C GLU A 197 15.80 10.20 -1.74
N THR A 198 17.01 10.78 -1.70
CA THR A 198 17.22 12.06 -1.03
C THR A 198 16.53 13.16 -1.84
N PRO A 199 15.62 13.96 -1.23
CA PRO A 199 14.96 15.02 -1.94
C PRO A 199 15.93 16.15 -2.25
N ASP A 200 15.97 16.61 -3.52
CA ASP A 200 16.69 17.82 -3.92
C ASP A 200 15.67 18.96 -4.10
N PHE A 201 15.95 20.10 -3.50
CA PHE A 201 15.10 21.27 -3.54
C PHE A 201 15.90 22.54 -3.27
N ASN A 202 15.42 23.64 -3.86
CA ASN A 202 16.06 24.96 -3.72
C ASN A 202 15.00 26.04 -3.48
N PRO A 203 14.64 26.31 -2.20
CA PRO A 203 13.67 27.34 -1.90
C PRO A 203 14.25 28.73 -2.17
N GLU A 204 13.38 29.64 -2.59
CA GLU A 204 13.74 31.03 -2.87
C GLU A 204 12.95 32.00 -2.01
N LYS A 205 13.49 33.20 -1.81
CA LYS A 205 12.83 34.27 -1.07
C LYS A 205 13.03 35.61 -1.72
N TYR A 206 11.97 36.39 -1.74
CA TYR A 206 11.96 37.74 -2.28
C TYR A 206 11.27 38.69 -1.31
N ILE A 207 11.50 40.02 -1.47
CA ILE A 207 10.85 41.08 -0.70
C ILE A 207 10.42 42.20 -1.64
N LEU A 208 9.12 42.55 -1.59
CA LEU A 208 8.47 43.48 -2.48
C LEU A 208 7.77 44.58 -1.71
N ASN A 209 7.55 45.74 -2.34
CA ASN A 209 6.76 46.82 -1.83
C ASN A 209 5.25 46.71 -2.11
N GLU A 210 4.86 45.78 -2.98
CA GLU A 210 3.47 45.60 -3.40
C GLU A 210 3.11 44.11 -3.48
N SER A 211 1.86 43.82 -3.14
CA SER A 211 1.27 42.50 -3.43
C SER A 211 0.86 42.46 -4.90
N LYS A 212 1.80 42.25 -5.80
CA LYS A 212 1.51 42.01 -7.20
C LYS A 212 1.90 40.60 -7.57
N PHE A 213 0.94 39.91 -8.09
CA PHE A 213 1.14 38.50 -8.30
C PHE A 213 0.31 37.98 -9.47
N ASP A 214 0.96 37.82 -10.60
CA ASP A 214 0.48 37.01 -11.69
C ASP A 214 1.47 35.85 -11.90
N LEU A 215 1.02 34.62 -11.66
CA LEU A 215 1.81 33.40 -11.88
C LEU A 215 1.67 32.88 -13.31
N THR A 216 0.79 33.46 -14.11
CA THR A 216 0.63 33.03 -15.50
C THR A 216 1.94 33.22 -16.28
N GLY A 217 2.51 32.11 -16.71
CA GLY A 217 3.73 32.12 -17.52
C GLY A 217 5.04 32.03 -16.75
N VAL A 218 5.02 31.88 -15.42
CA VAL A 218 6.22 31.52 -14.67
C VAL A 218 6.69 30.13 -15.13
N LYS A 219 7.93 30.04 -15.62
CA LYS A 219 8.55 28.80 -16.03
C LYS A 219 9.67 28.44 -15.06
N LEU A 220 9.92 27.17 -14.91
CA LEU A 220 11.07 26.65 -14.18
C LEU A 220 12.28 26.63 -15.13
N LEU A 221 13.44 27.02 -14.64
CA LEU A 221 14.70 26.84 -15.37
C LEU A 221 15.14 25.38 -15.28
N ASP A 222 15.56 24.82 -16.41
CA ASP A 222 15.93 23.41 -16.50
C ASP A 222 17.24 23.07 -15.77
N ASP A 223 18.19 24.01 -15.67
CA ASP A 223 19.55 23.70 -15.23
C ASP A 223 19.88 24.09 -13.77
N ASP A 224 19.29 25.13 -13.23
CA ASP A 224 19.69 25.67 -11.91
C ASP A 224 18.57 25.69 -10.86
N ASN A 225 17.41 25.16 -11.14
CA ASN A 225 16.20 25.26 -10.31
C ASN A 225 15.76 26.70 -9.96
N GLU A 226 16.27 27.66 -10.66
CA GLU A 226 15.81 29.03 -10.53
C GLU A 226 14.47 29.20 -11.25
N LEU A 227 13.65 30.10 -10.75
CA LEU A 227 12.43 30.50 -11.45
C LEU A 227 12.82 31.25 -12.71
N GLU A 228 12.56 30.67 -13.88
CA GLU A 228 12.75 31.40 -15.12
C GLU A 228 11.65 32.45 -15.30
N HIS A 229 12.09 33.69 -15.31
CA HIS A 229 11.24 34.86 -15.36
C HIS A 229 11.04 35.39 -16.79
N LYS A 230 11.02 34.52 -17.76
CA LYS A 230 10.67 34.88 -19.12
C LYS A 230 9.18 35.08 -19.26
N VAL A 231 8.69 36.13 -18.66
CA VAL A 231 7.32 36.55 -18.87
C VAL A 231 7.38 37.78 -19.72
N ALA A 232 6.65 37.74 -20.83
CA ALA A 232 6.41 38.94 -21.65
C ALA A 232 5.62 39.99 -20.85
N ASP A 233 5.03 39.61 -19.74
CA ASP A 233 4.31 40.49 -18.82
C ASP A 233 5.15 40.71 -17.56
N THR A 234 5.53 41.97 -17.37
CA THR A 234 6.40 42.49 -16.31
C THR A 234 5.85 42.31 -14.88
N ASN A 235 4.65 41.78 -14.72
CA ASN A 235 4.01 41.62 -13.42
C ASN A 235 4.20 40.23 -12.79
N ALA A 236 4.56 39.23 -13.55
CA ALA A 236 4.55 37.86 -13.07
C ALA A 236 5.80 37.50 -12.27
N ASN A 237 6.91 38.17 -12.49
CA ASN A 237 8.09 38.00 -11.67
C ASN A 237 8.89 39.30 -11.54
N PRO A 238 8.94 39.83 -10.30
CA PRO A 238 9.65 41.07 -10.04
C PRO A 238 11.17 40.97 -10.10
N TYR A 239 11.72 39.78 -10.35
CA TYR A 239 13.17 39.52 -10.35
C TYR A 239 13.68 38.98 -11.69
N ALA A 240 12.86 39.01 -12.75
CA ALA A 240 13.38 38.72 -14.08
C ALA A 240 14.50 39.69 -14.40
N ASP A 241 15.67 39.15 -14.63
CA ASP A 241 16.86 39.95 -14.89
C ASP A 241 16.64 40.94 -16.01
N GLY A 242 16.96 42.21 -15.71
CA GLY A 242 17.06 43.27 -16.69
C GLY A 242 15.76 43.98 -17.06
N THR A 243 14.65 43.82 -16.34
CA THR A 243 13.46 44.62 -16.54
C THR A 243 13.35 45.73 -15.50
N ALA A 244 13.13 46.97 -15.95
CA ALA A 244 13.03 48.16 -15.05
C ALA A 244 11.93 48.03 -13.98
N ASN A 245 10.86 47.27 -14.25
CA ASN A 245 9.75 47.08 -13.33
C ASN A 245 10.10 46.18 -12.14
N ASN A 246 10.97 45.23 -12.31
CA ASN A 246 11.42 44.32 -11.23
C ASN A 246 12.29 45.07 -10.22
N GLU A 247 13.16 45.96 -10.70
CA GLU A 247 13.97 46.82 -9.85
C GLU A 247 13.12 47.79 -9.00
N ALA A 248 12.02 48.31 -9.54
CA ALA A 248 11.12 49.18 -8.83
C ALA A 248 10.33 48.48 -7.73
N GLN A 249 10.01 47.22 -7.90
CA GLN A 249 9.26 46.39 -6.92
C GLN A 249 10.17 45.72 -5.90
N ASN A 250 11.39 45.38 -6.27
CA ASN A 250 12.38 44.82 -5.37
C ASN A 250 12.85 45.86 -4.35
N ILE A 251 12.58 45.60 -3.09
CA ILE A 251 12.99 46.48 -1.99
C ILE A 251 14.10 45.89 -1.13
N ASN A 252 14.75 44.79 -1.56
CA ASN A 252 15.92 44.30 -0.90
C ASN A 252 17.00 45.38 -0.83
N THR A 253 17.60 45.59 0.34
CA THR A 253 18.60 46.61 0.63
C THR A 253 18.06 48.06 0.57
N LYS A 254 16.76 48.26 0.41
CA LYS A 254 16.16 49.61 0.40
C LYS A 254 15.84 50.12 1.81
N THR A 255 15.80 51.44 1.90
CA THR A 255 15.39 52.15 3.14
C THR A 255 13.89 52.38 3.13
N LEU A 256 13.21 51.99 4.21
CA LEU A 256 11.75 52.04 4.39
C LEU A 256 11.39 52.89 5.59
N LYS A 257 10.14 53.36 5.63
CA LYS A 257 9.60 54.13 6.74
C LYS A 257 8.76 53.28 7.68
N LYS A 258 8.61 53.72 8.90
CA LYS A 258 7.65 53.17 9.85
C LYS A 258 6.24 53.24 9.28
N GLY A 259 5.50 52.15 9.32
CA GLY A 259 4.18 52.01 8.71
C GLY A 259 4.17 51.56 7.25
N ASP A 260 5.32 51.48 6.61
CA ASP A 260 5.41 50.90 5.26
C ASP A 260 5.06 49.41 5.30
N LYS A 261 4.36 48.93 4.27
CA LYS A 261 4.07 47.53 4.06
C LYS A 261 5.15 46.88 3.20
N VAL A 262 5.49 45.67 3.53
CA VAL A 262 6.41 44.81 2.78
C VAL A 262 5.75 43.45 2.53
N TYR A 263 6.07 42.84 1.43
CA TYR A 263 5.55 41.53 1.02
C TYR A 263 6.70 40.60 0.82
N TYR A 264 6.89 39.66 1.77
CA TYR A 264 7.82 38.58 1.56
C TYR A 264 7.15 37.49 0.71
N GLN A 265 7.90 36.95 -0.23
CA GLN A 265 7.52 35.80 -1.00
C GLN A 265 8.50 34.68 -0.70
N VAL A 266 8.00 33.53 -0.24
CA VAL A 266 8.79 32.32 -0.04
C VAL A 266 8.29 31.27 -1.02
N TRP A 267 9.20 30.79 -1.84
CA TRP A 267 8.92 29.81 -2.89
C TRP A 267 9.41 28.44 -2.42
N LEU A 268 8.45 27.57 -2.07
CA LEU A 268 8.68 26.19 -1.69
C LEU A 268 8.87 25.37 -2.97
N ASP A 269 10.01 24.73 -3.09
CA ASP A 269 10.40 23.95 -4.26
C ASP A 269 9.99 22.48 -4.13
N THR A 270 9.16 22.01 -5.07
CA THR A 270 8.82 20.59 -5.23
C THR A 270 9.14 20.09 -6.65
N THR A 271 9.95 20.84 -7.41
CA THR A 271 10.17 20.60 -8.84
C THR A 271 10.73 19.23 -9.17
N LYS A 272 11.63 18.73 -8.32
CA LYS A 272 12.27 17.42 -8.46
C LYS A 272 11.65 16.33 -7.58
N PHE A 273 10.56 16.63 -6.86
CA PHE A 273 9.95 15.63 -5.99
C PHE A 273 9.17 14.59 -6.79
N THR A 274 9.33 13.35 -6.39
CA THR A 274 8.64 12.17 -6.94
C THR A 274 8.05 11.32 -5.81
N GLU A 275 7.28 10.32 -6.15
CA GLU A 275 6.77 9.34 -5.16
C GLU A 275 7.91 8.56 -4.49
N ALA A 276 9.06 8.38 -5.16
CA ALA A 276 10.22 7.68 -4.60
C ALA A 276 10.85 8.36 -3.39
N HIS A 277 10.54 9.65 -3.17
CA HIS A 277 11.04 10.39 -2.00
C HIS A 277 10.23 10.14 -0.72
N ASN A 278 9.08 9.47 -0.77
CA ASN A 278 8.21 9.18 0.40
C ASN A 278 7.94 10.39 1.31
N ILE A 279 7.56 11.51 0.72
CA ILE A 279 7.36 12.76 1.43
C ILE A 279 6.03 12.72 2.19
N GLN A 280 6.05 12.88 3.51
CA GLN A 280 4.87 12.95 4.37
C GLN A 280 4.28 14.35 4.45
N SER A 281 5.13 15.37 4.46
CA SER A 281 4.71 16.75 4.41
C SER A 281 5.84 17.64 3.90
N VAL A 282 5.46 18.78 3.34
CA VAL A 282 6.37 19.84 2.93
C VAL A 282 5.92 21.15 3.54
N GLY A 283 6.84 22.05 3.81
CA GLY A 283 6.47 23.33 4.39
C GLY A 283 7.62 24.31 4.42
N VAL A 284 7.29 25.50 4.89
CA VAL A 284 8.25 26.58 5.13
C VAL A 284 8.19 27.02 6.57
N THR A 285 9.33 27.43 7.09
CA THR A 285 9.45 28.20 8.34
C THR A 285 10.07 29.53 8.01
N ASP A 286 9.57 30.60 8.60
CA ASP A 286 10.06 31.96 8.40
C ASP A 286 10.18 32.65 9.76
N LYS A 287 11.40 32.97 10.19
CA LYS A 287 11.65 33.70 11.42
C LYS A 287 11.81 35.17 11.09
N TYR A 288 10.72 35.92 11.25
CA TYR A 288 10.73 37.35 10.99
C TYR A 288 11.11 38.18 12.25
N ASP A 289 11.60 39.39 12.04
CA ASP A 289 11.90 40.33 13.10
C ASP A 289 10.60 40.87 13.75
N SER A 290 10.08 40.13 14.71
CA SER A 290 8.84 40.47 15.41
C SER A 290 8.99 41.70 16.32
N ALA A 291 10.18 42.23 16.59
CA ALA A 291 10.37 43.49 17.29
C ALA A 291 9.99 44.65 16.39
N ASN A 292 10.33 44.60 15.11
CA ASN A 292 10.18 45.69 14.15
C ASN A 292 9.06 45.46 13.13
N LEU A 293 8.58 44.22 12.94
CA LEU A 293 7.51 43.86 12.00
C LEU A 293 6.26 43.36 12.70
N THR A 294 5.10 43.64 12.10
CA THR A 294 3.83 42.99 12.38
C THR A 294 3.47 42.08 11.22
N VAL A 295 3.14 40.84 11.51
CA VAL A 295 2.61 39.84 10.54
C VAL A 295 1.29 39.32 11.07
N ASN A 296 0.27 39.25 10.22
CA ASN A 296 -1.01 38.63 10.54
C ASN A 296 -1.14 37.33 9.73
N GLY A 297 -1.26 36.20 10.42
CA GLY A 297 -1.34 34.90 9.78
C GLY A 297 -2.55 34.73 8.84
N ALA A 298 -3.65 35.43 9.10
CA ALA A 298 -4.83 35.36 8.23
C ALA A 298 -4.62 36.00 6.84
N ASP A 299 -3.61 36.88 6.72
CA ASP A 299 -3.29 37.56 5.47
C ASP A 299 -2.27 36.80 4.63
N ILE A 300 -1.69 35.71 5.16
CA ILE A 300 -0.73 34.86 4.43
C ILE A 300 -1.49 34.01 3.42
N LYS A 301 -1.02 34.02 2.19
CA LYS A 301 -1.58 33.26 1.08
C LYS A 301 -0.55 32.31 0.48
N ALA A 302 -1.01 31.16 -0.03
CA ALA A 302 -0.20 30.23 -0.79
C ALA A 302 -0.80 30.02 -2.18
N TYR A 303 0.05 30.02 -3.20
CA TYR A 303 -0.36 29.89 -4.60
C TYR A 303 0.43 28.78 -5.29
N ASP A 304 -0.25 28.05 -6.16
CA ASP A 304 0.37 27.08 -7.09
C ASP A 304 1.01 27.85 -8.26
N SER A 305 2.31 27.68 -8.48
CA SER A 305 3.05 28.41 -9.53
C SER A 305 2.66 28.02 -10.96
N VAL A 306 2.03 26.88 -11.16
CA VAL A 306 1.63 26.41 -12.50
C VAL A 306 0.22 26.88 -12.86
N THR A 307 -0.70 26.83 -11.90
CA THR A 307 -2.11 27.15 -12.14
C THR A 307 -2.49 28.56 -11.73
N GLY A 308 -1.70 29.20 -10.85
CA GLY A 308 -2.03 30.50 -10.25
C GLY A 308 -3.12 30.42 -9.17
N GLU A 309 -3.63 29.23 -8.86
CA GLU A 309 -4.72 29.05 -7.88
C GLU A 309 -4.28 29.35 -6.44
N ASP A 310 -5.17 29.94 -5.66
CA ASP A 310 -5.01 30.04 -4.20
C ASP A 310 -5.17 28.64 -3.58
N VAL A 311 -4.07 28.09 -3.10
CA VAL A 311 -4.00 26.78 -2.44
C VAL A 311 -3.75 26.91 -0.93
N THR A 312 -3.98 28.06 -0.35
CA THR A 312 -3.78 28.33 1.09
C THR A 312 -4.47 27.28 1.96
N ALA A 313 -5.65 26.81 1.57
CA ALA A 313 -6.41 25.78 2.27
C ALA A 313 -5.69 24.42 2.36
N LYS A 314 -4.68 24.16 1.51
CA LYS A 314 -3.86 22.93 1.53
C LYS A 314 -2.75 22.97 2.59
N PHE A 315 -2.56 24.08 3.28
CA PHE A 315 -1.52 24.27 4.28
C PHE A 315 -2.09 24.68 5.64
N ASP A 316 -1.47 24.19 6.70
CA ASP A 316 -1.67 24.66 8.07
C ASP A 316 -0.68 25.79 8.33
N ILE A 317 -1.19 27.02 8.42
CA ILE A 317 -0.39 28.23 8.62
C ILE A 317 -0.54 28.72 10.05
N LYS A 318 0.58 28.90 10.74
CA LYS A 318 0.65 29.42 12.11
C LYS A 318 1.66 30.55 12.22
N VAL A 319 1.37 31.54 13.02
CA VAL A 319 2.27 32.65 13.35
C VAL A 319 2.36 32.75 14.87
N GLU A 320 3.48 32.31 15.43
CA GLU A 320 3.68 32.23 16.87
C GLU A 320 5.12 32.69 17.22
N ASN A 321 5.24 33.58 18.20
CA ASN A 321 6.55 33.98 18.74
C ASN A 321 7.57 34.51 17.70
N GLY A 322 7.11 35.20 16.66
CA GLY A 322 7.98 35.69 15.60
C GLY A 322 8.37 34.65 14.56
N VAL A 323 7.73 33.49 14.58
CA VAL A 323 7.93 32.41 13.59
C VAL A 323 6.63 32.14 12.86
N ILE A 324 6.70 32.10 11.55
CA ILE A 324 5.66 31.60 10.66
C ILE A 324 6.00 30.17 10.32
N THR A 325 5.03 29.27 10.44
CA THR A 325 5.12 27.91 9.90
C THR A 325 3.96 27.67 8.96
N ALA A 326 4.24 27.13 7.79
CA ALA A 326 3.22 26.69 6.85
C ALA A 326 3.58 25.27 6.40
N THR A 327 2.75 24.27 6.74
CA THR A 327 3.01 22.87 6.47
C THR A 327 1.82 22.25 5.73
N SER A 328 2.07 21.42 4.73
CA SER A 328 1.00 20.72 4.02
C SER A 328 0.19 19.83 4.96
N LYS A 329 -1.14 19.81 4.77
CA LYS A 329 -2.09 19.13 5.67
C LYS A 329 -2.02 17.60 5.56
N ALA A 330 -2.36 16.92 6.65
CA ALA A 330 -2.37 15.47 6.71
C ALA A 330 -3.46 14.82 5.82
N ASP A 331 -4.54 15.51 5.52
CA ASP A 331 -5.61 15.01 4.63
C ASP A 331 -5.19 14.92 3.15
N LEU A 332 -4.02 15.44 2.81
CA LEU A 332 -3.40 15.31 1.49
C LEU A 332 -2.55 14.04 1.34
N THR A 333 -2.53 13.17 2.35
CA THR A 333 -1.67 11.97 2.35
C THR A 333 -2.41 10.72 1.91
N LYS A 334 -1.65 9.74 1.40
CA LYS A 334 -2.08 8.35 1.17
C LYS A 334 -1.20 7.40 1.99
N SER A 335 -1.73 6.21 2.33
CA SER A 335 -0.97 5.18 3.04
C SER A 335 -0.07 4.40 2.08
N LEU A 336 1.13 4.06 2.51
CA LEU A 336 2.02 3.10 1.84
C LEU A 336 1.65 1.62 2.14
N GLY A 337 0.57 1.39 2.91
CA GLY A 337 0.12 0.04 3.25
C GLY A 337 0.71 -0.53 4.53
N ASP A 338 1.52 0.21 5.25
CA ASP A 338 2.12 -0.17 6.53
C ASP A 338 1.32 0.44 7.71
N ALA A 339 1.10 -0.31 8.81
CA ALA A 339 0.20 0.08 9.90
C ALA A 339 0.75 1.19 10.82
N GLU A 340 2.04 1.51 10.75
CA GLU A 340 2.69 2.46 11.64
C GLU A 340 3.28 3.65 10.88
N ASN A 341 2.48 4.68 10.69
CA ASN A 341 2.96 6.02 10.30
C ASN A 341 3.61 6.13 8.90
N THR A 342 3.07 5.41 7.94
CA THR A 342 3.58 5.32 6.56
C THR A 342 2.76 6.13 5.56
N GLN A 343 2.14 7.19 6.04
CA GLN A 343 1.42 8.10 5.15
C GLN A 343 2.41 9.01 4.43
N VAL A 344 2.24 9.11 3.12
CA VAL A 344 3.00 10.03 2.26
C VAL A 344 2.07 10.91 1.48
N ILE A 345 2.57 12.03 0.97
CA ILE A 345 1.79 12.96 0.15
C ILE A 345 1.17 12.23 -1.03
N ASP A 346 -0.12 12.41 -1.20
CA ASP A 346 -0.84 12.01 -2.40
C ASP A 346 -0.63 13.08 -3.49
N THR A 347 0.20 12.77 -4.48
CA THR A 347 0.55 13.69 -5.56
C THR A 347 -0.61 14.08 -6.46
N THR A 348 -1.78 13.44 -6.30
CA THR A 348 -3.02 13.89 -6.96
C THR A 348 -3.69 15.03 -6.20
N LYS A 349 -3.41 15.20 -4.91
CA LYS A 349 -4.01 16.23 -4.04
C LYS A 349 -3.08 17.43 -3.82
N LEU A 350 -1.79 17.19 -3.62
CA LEU A 350 -0.75 18.20 -3.62
C LEU A 350 0.27 17.81 -4.69
N ALA A 351 0.18 18.43 -5.85
CA ALA A 351 1.01 18.08 -7.00
C ALA A 351 2.48 18.46 -6.78
N PHE A 352 3.39 17.57 -7.17
CA PHE A 352 4.82 17.84 -7.25
C PHE A 352 5.22 18.38 -8.63
N GLY A 353 6.50 18.66 -8.84
CA GLY A 353 7.01 19.19 -10.10
C GLY A 353 6.75 20.68 -10.30
N ARG A 354 6.60 21.44 -9.23
CA ARG A 354 6.29 22.89 -9.25
C ARG A 354 6.76 23.60 -7.99
N TYR A 355 6.65 24.92 -8.00
CA TYR A 355 6.77 25.73 -6.77
C TYR A 355 5.39 26.03 -6.15
N TYR A 356 5.39 26.23 -4.84
CA TYR A 356 4.30 26.84 -4.11
C TYR A 356 4.79 28.15 -3.51
N LYS A 357 4.16 29.27 -3.90
CA LYS A 357 4.52 30.60 -3.42
C LYS A 357 3.72 30.96 -2.17
N PHE A 358 4.38 31.24 -1.10
CA PHE A 358 3.80 31.88 0.08
C PHE A 358 4.01 33.37 0.01
N GLU A 359 2.93 34.16 0.03
CA GLU A 359 2.94 35.61 0.16
C GLU A 359 2.65 35.98 1.60
N ILE A 360 3.59 36.70 2.22
CA ILE A 360 3.59 37.04 3.64
C ILE A 360 3.59 38.57 3.78
N PRO A 361 2.41 39.22 3.90
CA PRO A 361 2.35 40.62 4.17
C PRO A 361 2.88 40.96 5.56
N ALA A 362 3.73 41.98 5.66
CA ALA A 362 4.23 42.50 6.91
C ALA A 362 4.16 44.04 6.91
N GLU A 363 4.10 44.63 8.08
CA GLU A 363 4.10 46.08 8.26
C GLU A 363 5.21 46.48 9.25
N ILE A 364 5.99 47.51 8.89
CA ILE A 364 7.02 48.08 9.78
C ILE A 364 6.31 48.81 10.92
N LYS A 365 6.54 48.37 12.14
CA LYS A 365 5.91 48.95 13.33
C LYS A 365 6.25 50.43 13.50
N GLN A 366 5.32 51.20 14.01
CA GLN A 366 5.60 52.59 14.44
C GLN A 366 6.62 52.65 15.57
N SER A 367 6.72 51.61 16.39
CA SER A 367 7.71 51.44 17.46
C SER A 367 9.05 50.90 17.00
N ALA A 368 9.23 50.58 15.71
CA ALA A 368 10.46 50.05 15.18
C ALA A 368 11.63 51.00 15.47
N GLN A 369 12.81 50.44 15.74
CA GLN A 369 13.99 51.22 16.07
C GLN A 369 14.57 51.88 14.83
N ASP A 370 14.96 53.16 14.93
CA ASP A 370 15.62 53.87 13.83
C ASP A 370 17.06 53.35 13.60
N GLY A 371 17.49 53.27 12.37
CA GLY A 371 18.83 52.89 11.97
C GLY A 371 19.14 51.40 12.00
N VAL A 372 18.09 50.56 12.16
CA VAL A 372 18.27 49.09 12.18
C VAL A 372 18.03 48.47 10.82
N ASP A 373 18.71 47.38 10.57
CA ASP A 373 18.43 46.49 9.48
C ASP A 373 17.40 45.44 9.95
N ILE A 374 16.34 45.28 9.17
CA ILE A 374 15.38 44.19 9.34
C ILE A 374 15.75 43.08 8.41
N GLU A 375 16.25 42.01 8.97
CA GLU A 375 16.66 40.83 8.23
C GLU A 375 15.58 39.73 8.29
N ASN A 376 15.41 39.01 7.18
CA ASN A 376 14.49 37.89 7.12
C ASN A 376 15.06 36.75 6.23
N THR A 377 15.04 35.53 6.78
CA THR A 377 15.43 34.28 6.11
C THR A 377 14.36 33.23 6.40
N ALA A 378 13.91 32.54 5.39
CA ALA A 378 13.04 31.38 5.55
C ALA A 378 13.80 30.08 5.31
N SER A 379 13.20 28.96 5.66
CA SER A 379 13.68 27.62 5.32
C SER A 379 12.55 26.80 4.77
N GLN A 380 12.85 25.97 3.77
CA GLN A 380 11.97 24.87 3.39
C GLN A 380 12.30 23.64 4.20
N ILE A 381 11.28 22.96 4.73
CA ILE A 381 11.39 21.70 5.48
C ILE A 381 10.63 20.62 4.73
N VAL A 382 11.24 19.46 4.59
CA VAL A 382 10.65 18.27 4.02
C VAL A 382 10.59 17.20 5.12
N HIS A 383 9.43 16.63 5.39
CA HIS A 383 9.32 15.45 6.24
C HIS A 383 9.28 14.22 5.35
N GLN A 384 10.33 13.42 5.39
CA GLN A 384 10.53 12.24 4.56
C GLN A 384 10.48 10.98 5.41
N TYR A 385 9.60 10.03 5.08
CA TYR A 385 9.55 8.76 5.77
C TYR A 385 10.55 7.76 5.19
N ASP A 386 11.45 7.24 6.03
CA ASP A 386 12.36 6.15 5.67
C ASP A 386 11.80 4.82 6.19
N PRO A 387 11.25 3.95 5.31
CA PRO A 387 10.66 2.68 5.72
C PRO A 387 11.71 1.67 6.22
N THR A 388 12.97 1.81 5.83
CA THR A 388 14.04 0.92 6.30
C THR A 388 14.44 1.21 7.74
N LYS A 389 14.43 2.48 8.15
CA LYS A 389 14.70 2.94 9.51
C LYS A 389 13.43 3.10 10.36
N LYS A 390 12.26 3.14 9.75
CA LYS A 390 10.96 3.47 10.39
C LYS A 390 10.98 4.85 11.07
N THR A 391 11.66 5.82 10.47
CA THR A 391 11.81 7.17 11.00
C THR A 391 11.39 8.21 9.98
N VAL A 392 11.03 9.39 10.48
CA VAL A 392 10.81 10.58 9.65
C VAL A 392 12.05 11.46 9.71
N GLU A 393 12.71 11.59 8.60
CA GLU A 393 13.84 12.53 8.44
C GLU A 393 13.31 13.91 8.03
N LYS A 394 14.06 14.95 8.34
CA LYS A 394 13.64 16.35 8.14
C LYS A 394 14.73 17.16 7.46
N PRO A 395 15.07 16.86 6.21
CA PRO A 395 15.97 17.72 5.47
C PRO A 395 15.40 19.14 5.38
N GLU A 396 16.26 20.11 5.67
CA GLU A 396 15.92 21.53 5.68
C GLU A 396 16.96 22.30 4.87
N LYS A 397 16.50 23.31 4.11
CA LYS A 397 17.37 24.18 3.34
C LYS A 397 16.91 25.64 3.50
N PRO A 398 17.80 26.56 3.89
CA PRO A 398 17.46 27.98 4.01
C PRO A 398 17.36 28.63 2.63
N THR A 399 16.57 29.70 2.56
CA THR A 399 16.53 30.65 1.45
C THR A 399 17.65 31.67 1.59
N GLU A 400 17.81 32.50 0.58
CA GLU A 400 18.59 33.72 0.70
C GLU A 400 18.01 34.67 1.76
N LYS A 401 18.89 35.43 2.40
CA LYS A 401 18.52 36.49 3.35
C LYS A 401 18.07 37.74 2.60
N ARG A 402 16.96 38.34 3.04
CA ARG A 402 16.48 39.64 2.57
C ARG A 402 16.59 40.66 3.68
N VAL A 403 16.95 41.88 3.30
CA VAL A 403 17.24 42.98 4.25
C VAL A 403 16.57 44.27 3.81
N VAL A 404 15.94 44.96 4.72
CA VAL A 404 15.53 46.35 4.55
C VAL A 404 15.99 47.18 5.73
N ASN A 405 16.21 48.46 5.52
CA ASN A 405 16.76 49.36 6.55
C ASN A 405 15.71 50.43 6.97
N ILE A 406 15.67 50.76 8.24
CA ILE A 406 14.89 51.89 8.78
C ILE A 406 15.84 53.06 8.96
N PRO A 407 15.52 54.23 8.37
CA PRO A 407 16.42 55.38 8.42
C PRO A 407 16.58 55.96 9.82
N VAL A 408 17.75 56.48 10.09
CA VAL A 408 17.97 57.26 11.30
C VAL A 408 17.30 58.62 11.15
N LYS A 409 16.45 59.01 12.11
CA LYS A 409 15.88 60.35 12.17
C LYS A 409 16.83 61.25 12.96
N VAL A 410 17.24 62.32 12.31
CA VAL A 410 17.99 63.42 12.98
C VAL A 410 17.10 64.63 13.15
N GLN A 411 16.92 65.05 14.37
CA GLN A 411 16.11 66.23 14.67
C GLN A 411 17.05 67.40 14.99
N PHE A 412 16.96 68.44 14.18
CA PHE A 412 17.69 69.65 14.42
C PHE A 412 16.84 70.63 15.21
N GLN A 413 17.35 71.13 16.33
CA GLN A 413 16.74 72.18 17.11
C GLN A 413 17.57 73.45 17.02
N PHE A 414 16.92 74.53 16.64
CA PHE A 414 17.57 75.79 16.57
C PHE A 414 16.87 76.74 17.56
N THR A 415 17.68 77.54 18.29
CA THR A 415 17.20 78.51 19.20
C THR A 415 17.46 79.89 18.61
N LYS A 416 16.43 80.72 18.44
CA LYS A 416 16.57 82.15 18.06
C LYS A 416 16.56 83.00 19.31
N LYS A 417 17.59 83.80 19.49
CA LYS A 417 17.67 84.81 20.53
C LYS A 417 17.58 86.14 19.89
N LEU A 418 16.75 87.01 20.46
CA LEU A 418 16.65 88.42 20.09
C LEU A 418 17.20 89.23 21.21
N GLU A 419 18.23 90.06 20.92
CA GLU A 419 18.79 90.98 21.89
C GLU A 419 18.06 92.30 21.86
N GLY A 420 17.75 92.85 23.07
CA GLY A 420 17.14 94.10 23.21
C GLY A 420 15.60 94.13 23.38
N ARG A 421 14.88 93.06 23.12
CA ARG A 421 13.45 92.89 23.42
C ARG A 421 13.00 91.43 23.46
N ALA A 422 11.85 91.17 24.04
CA ALA A 422 11.28 89.81 24.05
C ALA A 422 10.90 89.33 22.62
N LEU A 423 11.14 88.07 22.32
CA LEU A 423 10.56 87.40 21.11
C LEU A 423 9.04 87.37 21.27
N LYS A 424 8.31 87.82 20.25
CA LYS A 424 6.88 87.56 20.12
C LYS A 424 6.62 86.27 19.43
#